data_744a3048f78b0495508c5566f10ac7b7
#
_entry.id   744a3048f78b0495508c5566f10ac7b7
#
_cell.length_a   1.000
_cell.length_b   1.000
_cell.length_c   1.000
_cell.angle_alpha   90.00
_cell.angle_beta   90.00
_cell.angle_gamma   90.00
#
_symmetry.space_group_name_H-M   'P 1'
#
loop_
_entity.id
_entity.type
_entity.pdbx_description
1 polymer ?
#
loop_
_entity_poly.entity_id
_entity_poly.type
_entity_poly.pdbx_seq_one_letter_code
_entity_poly.pdbx_strand_id
1 'polypeptide(L)'
;NMASKIPSPGQLEGLVTFMKEDEKLRFFTESYRKTGNKSYKHDAPLFAVACIFEGGKGKDNIRSLTHLSLVDFDHITEKPDDGTLRSLKERICHDAHTLLCYVTMSGNGLRVIYRYEGEDYPAAFAMGNDYYAHLIGKESDPLCKNITRLSGLAYDPEVYFNPEATAFSAEEISHFHSATLKTAQKKKKQERIADYYEQIIKPKLENEKIKYEPGNHNQYVMRVGYMMAKKRYDRKEATQWAIRQFPEYNDVEQVFKSCYDNTTHPQKAKAETGKIPYATVDEIKDFLDGHIKLRFNLITLRYEYLKGKWRILQDRDLNTQWSNMSLTARVSKSDMINVIESDYTPPYNPFTDYLENLPPWQEGDKDYIAELAATVKMKGDPVMPFCEALRKWLVAMIAGWIDEGAVNNVILVFIGRQGAYKTTWFNYLLPPELKQYFYTKANARRMTKDDIIALSQYALICYEELDTMSPSELNQLKAVVTMQYTNERAAYGHYAEQRKHINTFCGTGNNPEFLSDPTGNRRWLPYEIESILSPREHPFNYEGIYAQAYALYKSDFRYWFTDEEIEKQNRHNRAFEAPRLEQELVDLYFRKPTEAETGEFVSIARAMQIISCN
;
A
#
# COMPACT_ATOMS: atom_id res chain seq x y z
N ASN A 1 -4.48 -23.11 -15.65
CA ASN A 1 -3.20 -23.48 -15.08
C ASN A 1 -2.46 -22.22 -14.61
N MET A 2 -2.10 -22.14 -13.34
CA MET A 2 -1.32 -21.00 -12.80
C MET A 2 0.00 -20.78 -13.56
N ALA A 3 0.57 -21.82 -14.14
CA ALA A 3 1.79 -21.74 -14.92
C ALA A 3 1.59 -21.12 -16.32
N SER A 4 0.37 -21.06 -16.85
CA SER A 4 0.12 -20.41 -18.13
C SER A 4 0.12 -18.89 -17.97
N LYS A 5 1.03 -18.20 -18.63
CA LYS A 5 1.14 -16.73 -18.63
C LYS A 5 0.07 -16.06 -19.49
N ILE A 6 -0.48 -16.77 -20.46
CA ILE A 6 -1.49 -16.26 -21.40
C ILE A 6 -2.75 -17.13 -21.24
N PRO A 7 -3.88 -16.55 -20.81
CA PRO A 7 -5.15 -17.27 -20.75
C PRO A 7 -5.69 -17.52 -22.16
N SER A 8 -6.34 -18.66 -22.34
CA SER A 8 -7.05 -18.99 -23.58
C SER A 8 -8.53 -18.67 -23.40
N PRO A 9 -9.21 -18.11 -24.41
CA PRO A 9 -10.65 -17.92 -24.37
C PRO A 9 -11.36 -19.30 -24.30
N GLY A 10 -12.42 -19.36 -23.51
CA GLY A 10 -13.24 -20.58 -23.36
C GLY A 10 -14.72 -20.24 -23.40
N GLN A 11 -15.55 -21.24 -23.71
CA GLN A 11 -17.01 -21.15 -23.66
C GLN A 11 -17.52 -21.80 -22.36
N LEU A 12 -18.62 -21.30 -21.83
CA LEU A 12 -19.19 -21.79 -20.56
C LEU A 12 -19.64 -23.25 -20.64
N GLU A 13 -20.20 -23.68 -21.78
CA GLU A 13 -20.61 -25.06 -22.00
C GLU A 13 -19.43 -26.02 -21.90
N GLY A 14 -18.29 -25.67 -22.52
CA GLY A 14 -17.06 -26.44 -22.42
C GLY A 14 -16.50 -26.48 -20.99
N LEU A 15 -16.65 -25.37 -20.23
CA LEU A 15 -16.27 -25.32 -18.82
C LEU A 15 -17.12 -26.25 -17.97
N VAL A 16 -18.44 -26.27 -18.19
CA VAL A 16 -19.38 -27.14 -17.49
C VAL A 16 -19.08 -28.61 -17.74
N THR A 17 -18.83 -28.98 -19.01
CA THR A 17 -18.43 -30.36 -19.38
C THR A 17 -17.12 -30.75 -18.69
N PHE A 18 -16.13 -29.85 -18.69
CA PHE A 18 -14.86 -30.06 -18.01
C PHE A 18 -15.03 -30.25 -16.48
N MET A 19 -15.91 -29.48 -15.85
CA MET A 19 -16.19 -29.62 -14.41
C MET A 19 -16.88 -30.94 -14.06
N LYS A 20 -17.66 -31.51 -14.98
CA LYS A 20 -18.39 -32.79 -14.80
C LYS A 20 -17.52 -34.03 -15.06
N GLU A 21 -16.58 -33.96 -16.00
CA GLU A 21 -16.01 -35.15 -16.61
C GLU A 21 -14.49 -35.25 -16.49
N ASP A 22 -13.75 -34.15 -16.22
CA ASP A 22 -12.29 -34.18 -16.22
C ASP A 22 -11.73 -34.95 -15.03
N GLU A 23 -11.05 -36.07 -15.30
CA GLU A 23 -10.49 -36.95 -14.27
C GLU A 23 -9.38 -36.28 -13.45
N LYS A 24 -8.62 -35.37 -14.05
CA LYS A 24 -7.54 -34.65 -13.35
C LYS A 24 -8.09 -33.62 -12.39
N LEU A 25 -9.13 -32.88 -12.81
CA LEU A 25 -9.84 -31.95 -11.93
C LEU A 25 -10.51 -32.70 -10.77
N ARG A 26 -11.10 -33.87 -11.07
CA ARG A 26 -11.66 -34.77 -10.07
C ARG A 26 -10.61 -35.20 -9.06
N PHE A 27 -9.47 -35.67 -9.52
CA PHE A 27 -8.36 -36.07 -8.65
C PHE A 27 -7.91 -34.93 -7.73
N PHE A 28 -7.71 -33.71 -8.25
CA PHE A 28 -7.33 -32.56 -7.45
C PHE A 28 -8.39 -32.21 -6.40
N THR A 29 -9.65 -32.20 -6.80
CA THR A 29 -10.76 -31.85 -5.91
C THR A 29 -10.94 -32.86 -4.78
N GLU A 30 -10.98 -34.15 -5.11
CA GLU A 30 -11.14 -35.22 -4.11
C GLU A 30 -9.93 -35.32 -3.18
N SER A 31 -8.71 -35.18 -3.73
CA SER A 31 -7.48 -35.18 -2.93
C SER A 31 -7.42 -33.99 -1.97
N TYR A 32 -7.81 -32.81 -2.41
CA TYR A 32 -7.90 -31.65 -1.54
C TYR A 32 -8.94 -31.84 -0.43
N ARG A 33 -10.14 -32.30 -0.76
CA ARG A 33 -11.19 -32.57 0.24
C ARG A 33 -10.77 -33.62 1.27
N LYS A 34 -9.98 -34.63 0.84
CA LYS A 34 -9.50 -35.71 1.72
C LYS A 34 -8.34 -35.28 2.61
N THR A 35 -7.39 -34.48 2.09
CA THR A 35 -6.10 -34.22 2.76
C THR A 35 -5.96 -32.81 3.32
N GLY A 36 -6.74 -31.84 2.83
CA GLY A 36 -6.57 -30.42 3.12
C GLY A 36 -5.30 -29.78 2.50
N ASN A 37 -4.52 -30.57 1.73
CA ASN A 37 -3.25 -30.08 1.18
C ASN A 37 -3.49 -29.04 0.07
N LYS A 38 -3.09 -27.81 0.36
CA LYS A 38 -3.27 -26.64 -0.53
C LYS A 38 -2.59 -26.77 -1.90
N SER A 39 -1.59 -27.66 -2.07
CA SER A 39 -0.94 -27.89 -3.36
C SER A 39 -1.95 -28.31 -4.44
N TYR A 40 -2.89 -29.17 -4.11
CA TYR A 40 -3.94 -29.59 -5.04
C TYR A 40 -4.84 -28.44 -5.51
N LYS A 41 -5.07 -27.46 -4.63
CA LYS A 41 -5.83 -26.23 -4.99
C LYS A 41 -5.01 -25.31 -5.89
N HIS A 42 -3.68 -25.27 -5.74
CA HIS A 42 -2.79 -24.49 -6.58
C HIS A 42 -2.61 -25.09 -7.98
N ASP A 43 -2.64 -26.42 -8.09
CA ASP A 43 -2.47 -27.13 -9.34
C ASP A 43 -3.76 -27.23 -10.17
N ALA A 44 -4.90 -26.92 -9.56
CA ALA A 44 -6.19 -26.91 -10.24
C ALA A 44 -6.28 -25.76 -11.27
N PRO A 45 -7.03 -25.98 -12.37
CA PRO A 45 -7.28 -24.93 -13.34
C PRO A 45 -8.03 -23.74 -12.76
N LEU A 46 -7.70 -22.55 -13.29
CA LEU A 46 -8.34 -21.28 -12.93
C LEU A 46 -8.99 -20.67 -14.18
N PHE A 47 -10.03 -19.87 -13.98
CA PHE A 47 -10.66 -19.11 -15.05
C PHE A 47 -10.98 -17.69 -14.60
N ALA A 48 -11.04 -16.77 -15.56
CA ALA A 48 -11.50 -15.41 -15.32
C ALA A 48 -13.00 -15.35 -15.63
N VAL A 49 -13.79 -14.78 -14.74
CA VAL A 49 -15.24 -14.65 -14.92
C VAL A 49 -15.60 -13.35 -15.62
N ALA A 50 -15.09 -12.23 -15.14
CA ALA A 50 -15.58 -10.90 -15.51
C ALA A 50 -14.94 -10.32 -16.78
N CYS A 51 -13.82 -10.85 -17.24
CA CYS A 51 -13.12 -10.29 -18.39
C CYS A 51 -12.39 -11.33 -19.25
N ILE A 52 -12.19 -11.00 -20.52
CA ILE A 52 -11.34 -11.72 -21.46
C ILE A 52 -10.00 -11.00 -21.52
N PHE A 53 -8.92 -11.74 -21.37
CA PHE A 53 -7.56 -11.22 -21.42
C PHE A 53 -6.92 -11.41 -22.81
N GLU A 54 -5.97 -10.53 -23.13
CA GLU A 54 -5.09 -10.64 -24.30
C GLU A 54 -3.65 -10.31 -23.87
N GLY A 55 -2.73 -11.22 -24.14
CA GLY A 55 -1.30 -11.03 -23.88
C GLY A 55 -0.84 -11.16 -22.44
N GLY A 56 -1.75 -11.27 -21.47
CA GLY A 56 -1.42 -11.39 -20.04
C GLY A 56 -2.64 -11.47 -19.14
N LYS A 57 -2.48 -11.33 -17.83
CA LYS A 57 -3.56 -11.43 -16.82
C LYS A 57 -3.76 -10.13 -16.00
N GLY A 58 -3.09 -9.06 -16.37
CA GLY A 58 -3.17 -7.77 -15.68
C GLY A 58 -4.36 -6.93 -16.15
N LYS A 59 -4.63 -5.82 -15.44
CA LYS A 59 -5.68 -4.86 -15.83
C LYS A 59 -5.46 -4.30 -17.24
N ASP A 60 -4.21 -4.09 -17.61
CA ASP A 60 -3.83 -3.54 -18.92
C ASP A 60 -4.00 -4.57 -20.07
N ASN A 61 -4.25 -5.83 -19.73
CA ASN A 61 -4.46 -6.93 -20.65
C ASN A 61 -5.94 -7.30 -20.82
N ILE A 62 -6.86 -6.52 -20.28
CA ILE A 62 -8.30 -6.76 -20.47
C ILE A 62 -8.66 -6.34 -21.90
N ARG A 63 -9.10 -7.30 -22.70
CA ARG A 63 -9.60 -7.09 -24.05
C ARG A 63 -11.06 -6.63 -24.05
N SER A 64 -11.91 -7.31 -23.28
CA SER A 64 -13.33 -7.02 -23.18
C SER A 64 -13.92 -7.55 -21.86
N LEU A 65 -15.04 -6.98 -21.43
CA LEU A 65 -15.85 -7.52 -20.36
C LEU A 65 -16.65 -8.71 -20.88
N THR A 66 -16.95 -9.66 -20.00
CA THR A 66 -17.82 -10.81 -20.29
C THR A 66 -19.27 -10.53 -19.96
N HIS A 67 -19.54 -9.44 -19.23
CA HIS A 67 -20.83 -9.16 -18.59
C HIS A 67 -21.29 -10.29 -17.66
N LEU A 68 -20.32 -11.02 -17.09
CA LEU A 68 -20.50 -12.02 -16.05
C LEU A 68 -19.89 -11.54 -14.75
N SER A 69 -20.53 -11.85 -13.65
CA SER A 69 -19.99 -11.62 -12.33
C SER A 69 -20.19 -12.86 -11.44
N LEU A 70 -19.57 -12.88 -10.29
CA LEU A 70 -19.60 -14.04 -9.40
C LEU A 70 -19.92 -13.66 -7.96
N VAL A 71 -20.50 -14.63 -7.24
CA VAL A 71 -20.60 -14.65 -5.79
C VAL A 71 -19.84 -15.86 -5.28
N ASP A 72 -19.01 -15.66 -4.29
CA ASP A 72 -18.25 -16.72 -3.62
C ASP A 72 -18.74 -16.86 -2.18
N PHE A 73 -19.28 -17.99 -1.86
CA PHE A 73 -19.72 -18.34 -0.51
C PHE A 73 -18.73 -19.36 0.06
N ASP A 74 -17.70 -18.90 0.73
CA ASP A 74 -16.71 -19.75 1.34
C ASP A 74 -17.15 -20.20 2.74
N HIS A 75 -16.89 -21.48 3.07
CA HIS A 75 -17.09 -22.06 4.41
C HIS A 75 -18.48 -21.82 5.01
N ILE A 76 -19.55 -21.91 4.20
CA ILE A 76 -20.94 -21.69 4.64
C ILE A 76 -21.53 -22.87 5.41
N THR A 77 -20.87 -24.02 5.42
CA THR A 77 -21.17 -25.19 6.25
C THR A 77 -19.91 -25.66 6.99
N GLU A 78 -20.11 -26.26 8.18
CA GLU A 78 -18.98 -26.74 8.99
C GLU A 78 -18.34 -28.02 8.43
N LYS A 79 -19.12 -28.83 7.70
CA LYS A 79 -18.66 -30.10 7.12
C LYS A 79 -19.05 -30.20 5.65
N PRO A 80 -18.17 -30.80 4.82
CA PRO A 80 -18.54 -31.25 3.48
C PRO A 80 -19.72 -32.24 3.56
N ASP A 81 -20.60 -32.22 2.55
CA ASP A 81 -21.79 -33.10 2.47
C ASP A 81 -22.83 -32.95 3.59
N ASP A 82 -22.89 -31.80 4.23
CA ASP A 82 -24.02 -31.41 5.05
C ASP A 82 -25.24 -31.18 4.13
N GLY A 83 -26.36 -31.78 4.44
CA GLY A 83 -27.64 -31.57 3.71
C GLY A 83 -28.01 -30.09 3.56
N THR A 84 -27.50 -29.24 4.42
CA THR A 84 -27.64 -27.78 4.36
C THR A 84 -27.02 -27.20 3.08
N LEU A 85 -25.81 -27.62 2.69
CA LEU A 85 -25.16 -27.11 1.46
C LEU A 85 -25.98 -27.43 0.22
N ARG A 86 -26.54 -28.65 0.16
CA ARG A 86 -27.41 -29.08 -0.94
C ARG A 86 -28.68 -28.23 -1.02
N SER A 87 -29.34 -28.00 0.10
CA SER A 87 -30.55 -27.16 0.17
C SER A 87 -30.26 -25.71 -0.25
N LEU A 88 -29.11 -25.14 0.14
CA LEU A 88 -28.70 -23.80 -0.29
C LEU A 88 -28.40 -23.76 -1.79
N LYS A 89 -27.73 -24.80 -2.32
CA LYS A 89 -27.49 -24.93 -3.77
C LYS A 89 -28.78 -25.01 -4.57
N GLU A 90 -29.74 -25.83 -4.09
CA GLU A 90 -31.07 -25.95 -4.72
C GLU A 90 -31.81 -24.60 -4.79
N ARG A 91 -31.80 -23.82 -3.69
CA ARG A 91 -32.40 -22.47 -3.68
C ARG A 91 -31.76 -21.54 -4.71
N ILE A 92 -30.46 -21.55 -4.83
CA ILE A 92 -29.72 -20.76 -5.83
C ILE A 92 -30.06 -21.23 -7.24
N CYS A 93 -30.10 -22.54 -7.49
CA CYS A 93 -30.39 -23.10 -8.81
C CYS A 93 -31.83 -22.85 -9.29
N HIS A 94 -32.78 -22.60 -8.38
CA HIS A 94 -34.18 -22.23 -8.74
C HIS A 94 -34.31 -20.72 -9.05
N ASP A 95 -33.30 -19.93 -8.83
CA ASP A 95 -33.34 -18.50 -9.09
C ASP A 95 -33.12 -18.20 -10.57
N ALA A 96 -33.91 -17.28 -11.15
CA ALA A 96 -33.91 -16.97 -12.57
C ALA A 96 -32.64 -16.32 -13.06
N HIS A 97 -31.86 -15.66 -12.18
CA HIS A 97 -30.60 -14.98 -12.52
C HIS A 97 -29.39 -15.92 -12.48
N THR A 98 -29.55 -17.13 -11.93
CA THR A 98 -28.43 -18.06 -11.77
C THR A 98 -28.04 -18.71 -13.09
N LEU A 99 -26.91 -18.28 -13.65
CA LEU A 99 -26.33 -18.85 -14.86
C LEU A 99 -25.59 -20.16 -14.58
N LEU A 100 -24.75 -20.17 -13.52
CA LEU A 100 -23.96 -21.33 -13.13
C LEU A 100 -23.79 -21.37 -11.61
N CYS A 101 -23.94 -22.57 -11.03
CA CYS A 101 -23.69 -22.79 -9.60
C CYS A 101 -22.99 -24.12 -9.37
N TYR A 102 -21.91 -24.11 -8.58
CA TYR A 102 -21.16 -25.30 -8.24
C TYR A 102 -20.58 -25.27 -6.82
N VAL A 103 -20.29 -26.47 -6.32
CA VAL A 103 -19.62 -26.64 -5.03
C VAL A 103 -18.13 -26.36 -5.18
N THR A 104 -17.59 -25.47 -4.34
CA THR A 104 -16.18 -25.10 -4.37
C THR A 104 -15.26 -26.27 -4.05
N MET A 105 -13.97 -26.13 -4.32
CA MET A 105 -13.00 -27.19 -4.10
C MET A 105 -12.93 -27.67 -2.63
N SER A 106 -13.24 -26.80 -1.67
CA SER A 106 -13.29 -27.14 -0.24
C SER A 106 -14.45 -28.09 0.11
N GLY A 107 -15.50 -28.16 -0.72
CA GLY A 107 -16.68 -28.98 -0.48
C GLY A 107 -17.69 -28.41 0.51
N ASN A 108 -17.42 -27.24 1.09
CA ASN A 108 -18.25 -26.56 2.08
C ASN A 108 -18.63 -25.13 1.69
N GLY A 109 -18.47 -24.77 0.42
CA GLY A 109 -18.82 -23.49 -0.15
C GLY A 109 -19.47 -23.61 -1.52
N LEU A 110 -20.12 -22.56 -1.97
CA LEU A 110 -20.79 -22.46 -3.26
C LEU A 110 -20.25 -21.28 -4.06
N ARG A 111 -20.15 -21.45 -5.37
CA ARG A 111 -19.84 -20.36 -6.29
C ARG A 111 -20.95 -20.21 -7.29
N VAL A 112 -21.43 -18.96 -7.44
CA VAL A 112 -22.52 -18.60 -8.32
C VAL A 112 -21.98 -17.65 -9.38
N ILE A 113 -22.38 -17.84 -10.64
CA ILE A 113 -22.12 -16.92 -11.74
C ILE A 113 -23.45 -16.45 -12.28
N TYR A 114 -23.55 -15.16 -12.56
CA TYR A 114 -24.75 -14.50 -13.09
C TYR A 114 -24.38 -13.50 -14.18
N ARG A 115 -25.37 -13.10 -14.98
CA ARG A 115 -25.24 -12.09 -16.03
C ARG A 115 -25.67 -10.73 -15.52
N TYR A 116 -25.06 -9.67 -16.07
CA TYR A 116 -25.46 -8.30 -15.83
C TYR A 116 -25.36 -7.47 -17.10
N GLU A 117 -26.12 -6.38 -17.17
CA GLU A 117 -26.06 -5.39 -18.24
C GLU A 117 -25.31 -4.13 -17.79
N GLY A 118 -24.75 -3.41 -18.78
CA GLY A 118 -24.00 -2.16 -18.53
C GLY A 118 -22.52 -2.36 -18.25
N GLU A 119 -21.80 -1.26 -18.05
CA GLU A 119 -20.33 -1.23 -17.95
C GLU A 119 -19.83 -1.09 -16.48
N ASP A 120 -20.73 -0.88 -15.54
CA ASP A 120 -20.39 -0.69 -14.12
C ASP A 120 -20.26 -2.04 -13.39
N TYR A 121 -19.14 -2.74 -13.63
CA TYR A 121 -18.84 -4.01 -12.94
C TYR A 121 -18.85 -3.90 -11.41
N PRO A 122 -18.26 -2.86 -10.78
CA PRO A 122 -18.31 -2.72 -9.32
C PRO A 122 -19.73 -2.66 -8.75
N ALA A 123 -20.64 -1.95 -9.39
CA ALA A 123 -22.03 -1.86 -8.96
C ALA A 123 -22.78 -3.19 -9.20
N ALA A 124 -22.57 -3.83 -10.36
CA ALA A 124 -23.12 -5.14 -10.69
C ALA A 124 -22.63 -6.22 -9.69
N PHE A 125 -21.34 -6.21 -9.36
CA PHE A 125 -20.77 -7.11 -8.36
C PHE A 125 -21.41 -6.91 -6.98
N ALA A 126 -21.51 -5.66 -6.50
CA ALA A 126 -22.09 -5.35 -5.20
C ALA A 126 -23.56 -5.78 -5.12
N MET A 127 -24.33 -5.48 -6.16
CA MET A 127 -25.76 -5.83 -6.23
C MET A 127 -25.98 -7.34 -6.25
N GLY A 128 -25.28 -8.08 -7.10
CA GLY A 128 -25.44 -9.53 -7.18
C GLY A 128 -25.00 -10.25 -5.90
N ASN A 129 -23.91 -9.78 -5.26
CA ASN A 129 -23.49 -10.34 -3.98
C ASN A 129 -24.51 -10.08 -2.87
N ASP A 130 -25.09 -8.87 -2.80
CA ASP A 130 -26.18 -8.55 -1.85
C ASP A 130 -27.44 -9.39 -2.12
N TYR A 131 -27.83 -9.52 -3.39
CA TYR A 131 -28.98 -10.31 -3.82
C TYR A 131 -28.87 -11.77 -3.38
N TYR A 132 -27.78 -12.45 -3.74
CA TYR A 132 -27.58 -13.86 -3.40
C TYR A 132 -27.33 -14.08 -1.90
N ALA A 133 -26.71 -13.13 -1.21
CA ALA A 133 -26.57 -13.17 0.24
C ALA A 133 -27.93 -13.15 0.94
N HIS A 134 -28.85 -12.31 0.49
CA HIS A 134 -30.23 -12.28 0.97
C HIS A 134 -31.01 -13.56 0.59
N LEU A 135 -30.81 -14.05 -0.65
CA LEU A 135 -31.51 -15.25 -1.14
C LEU A 135 -31.26 -16.47 -0.24
N ILE A 136 -30.03 -16.66 0.24
CA ILE A 136 -29.68 -17.84 1.05
C ILE A 136 -29.44 -17.54 2.53
N GLY A 137 -29.45 -16.27 2.95
CA GLY A 137 -29.20 -15.86 4.33
C GLY A 137 -27.75 -16.11 4.80
N LYS A 138 -26.77 -15.98 3.89
CA LYS A 138 -25.33 -16.16 4.14
C LYS A 138 -24.54 -15.00 3.57
N GLU A 139 -23.46 -14.61 4.22
CA GLU A 139 -22.55 -13.59 3.71
C GLU A 139 -21.66 -14.15 2.60
N SER A 140 -21.41 -13.35 1.56
CA SER A 140 -20.47 -13.66 0.48
C SER A 140 -19.09 -13.04 0.74
N ASP A 141 -18.05 -13.58 0.08
CA ASP A 141 -16.67 -13.04 0.18
C ASP A 141 -16.54 -11.71 -0.59
N PRO A 142 -16.41 -10.55 0.09
CA PRO A 142 -16.28 -9.25 -0.55
C PRO A 142 -14.94 -9.05 -1.27
N LEU A 143 -13.95 -9.91 -1.03
CA LEU A 143 -12.62 -9.82 -1.65
C LEU A 143 -12.66 -10.21 -3.13
N CYS A 144 -13.75 -10.83 -3.60
CA CYS A 144 -13.93 -11.22 -5.00
C CYS A 144 -14.26 -10.06 -5.96
N LYS A 145 -14.31 -8.81 -5.50
CA LYS A 145 -14.65 -7.61 -6.28
C LYS A 145 -13.68 -7.23 -7.39
N ASN A 146 -12.49 -7.83 -7.44
CA ASN A 146 -11.49 -7.48 -8.46
C ASN A 146 -11.85 -8.13 -9.80
N ILE A 147 -12.05 -7.30 -10.83
CA ILE A 147 -12.44 -7.72 -12.18
C ILE A 147 -11.44 -8.70 -12.84
N THR A 148 -10.16 -8.63 -12.46
CA THR A 148 -9.11 -9.53 -13.00
C THR A 148 -8.93 -10.80 -12.17
N ARG A 149 -9.76 -10.99 -11.13
CA ARG A 149 -9.63 -12.14 -10.24
C ARG A 149 -9.85 -13.44 -10.97
N LEU A 150 -8.92 -14.37 -10.77
CA LEU A 150 -9.06 -15.74 -11.25
C LEU A 150 -9.79 -16.57 -10.21
N SER A 151 -10.75 -17.35 -10.68
CA SER A 151 -11.55 -18.26 -9.86
C SER A 151 -11.11 -19.70 -10.06
N GLY A 152 -11.00 -20.47 -8.98
CA GLY A 152 -10.65 -21.88 -9.01
C GLY A 152 -11.80 -22.74 -9.52
N LEU A 153 -11.50 -23.69 -10.40
CA LEU A 153 -12.43 -24.74 -10.80
C LEU A 153 -12.43 -25.87 -9.77
N ALA A 154 -13.56 -26.54 -9.65
CA ALA A 154 -13.72 -27.75 -8.87
C ALA A 154 -14.50 -28.80 -9.68
N TYR A 155 -14.20 -30.07 -9.45
CA TYR A 155 -15.04 -31.14 -9.96
C TYR A 155 -16.37 -31.14 -9.20
N ASP A 156 -17.45 -30.98 -9.96
CA ASP A 156 -18.83 -31.06 -9.46
C ASP A 156 -19.70 -31.73 -10.51
N PRO A 157 -20.01 -33.04 -10.38
CA PRO A 157 -20.85 -33.75 -11.36
C PRO A 157 -22.28 -33.20 -11.42
N GLU A 158 -22.71 -32.49 -10.36
CA GLU A 158 -24.03 -31.86 -10.26
C GLU A 158 -23.95 -30.33 -10.48
N VAL A 159 -22.91 -29.84 -11.21
CA VAL A 159 -22.83 -28.41 -11.55
C VAL A 159 -24.10 -27.97 -12.29
N TYR A 160 -24.74 -26.92 -11.78
CA TYR A 160 -25.92 -26.33 -12.41
C TYR A 160 -25.48 -25.35 -13.49
N PHE A 161 -26.17 -25.40 -14.64
CA PHE A 161 -25.96 -24.45 -15.71
C PHE A 161 -27.29 -24.15 -16.42
N ASN A 162 -27.64 -22.88 -16.52
CA ASN A 162 -28.83 -22.38 -17.20
C ASN A 162 -28.43 -21.31 -18.23
N PRO A 163 -28.28 -21.66 -19.52
CA PRO A 163 -27.91 -20.71 -20.57
C PRO A 163 -28.94 -19.59 -20.78
N GLU A 164 -30.21 -19.81 -20.37
CA GLU A 164 -31.31 -18.85 -20.48
C GLU A 164 -31.48 -17.98 -19.21
N ALA A 165 -30.49 -17.96 -18.30
CA ALA A 165 -30.56 -17.15 -17.09
C ALA A 165 -30.73 -15.65 -17.41
N THR A 166 -31.64 -15.00 -16.72
CA THR A 166 -31.95 -13.59 -16.89
C THR A 166 -30.80 -12.71 -16.36
N ALA A 167 -30.34 -11.76 -17.14
CA ALA A 167 -29.37 -10.79 -16.68
C ALA A 167 -29.98 -9.78 -15.68
N PHE A 168 -29.23 -9.32 -14.72
CA PHE A 168 -29.59 -8.12 -13.98
C PHE A 168 -29.51 -6.91 -14.89
N SER A 169 -30.58 -6.14 -14.98
CA SER A 169 -30.67 -5.00 -15.88
C SER A 169 -29.80 -3.82 -15.40
N ALA A 170 -29.38 -2.98 -16.33
CA ALA A 170 -28.64 -1.77 -16.03
C ALA A 170 -29.42 -0.79 -15.10
N GLU A 171 -30.76 -0.79 -15.20
CA GLU A 171 -31.64 0.01 -14.34
C GLU A 171 -31.64 -0.50 -12.89
N GLU A 172 -31.76 -1.81 -12.67
CA GLU A 172 -31.70 -2.42 -11.34
C GLU A 172 -30.37 -2.13 -10.66
N ILE A 173 -29.26 -2.28 -11.39
CA ILE A 173 -27.89 -2.00 -10.89
C ILE A 173 -27.75 -0.53 -10.51
N SER A 174 -28.20 0.39 -11.35
CA SER A 174 -28.16 1.83 -11.09
C SER A 174 -29.00 2.23 -9.88
N HIS A 175 -30.19 1.62 -9.76
CA HIS A 175 -31.09 1.87 -8.64
C HIS A 175 -30.51 1.36 -7.30
N PHE A 176 -29.96 0.15 -7.30
CA PHE A 176 -29.24 -0.42 -6.15
C PHE A 176 -28.06 0.45 -5.73
N HIS A 177 -27.22 0.85 -6.67
CA HIS A 177 -26.06 1.72 -6.42
C HIS A 177 -26.49 3.05 -5.79
N SER A 178 -27.54 3.68 -6.34
CA SER A 178 -28.08 4.94 -5.81
C SER A 178 -28.67 4.79 -4.40
N ALA A 179 -29.35 3.68 -4.11
CA ALA A 179 -29.89 3.37 -2.80
C ALA A 179 -28.80 3.11 -1.76
N THR A 180 -27.76 2.37 -2.14
CA THR A 180 -26.60 2.05 -1.30
C THR A 180 -25.81 3.31 -0.95
N LEU A 181 -25.59 4.21 -1.91
CA LEU A 181 -24.94 5.51 -1.66
C LEU A 181 -25.75 6.37 -0.70
N LYS A 182 -27.09 6.45 -0.85
CA LYS A 182 -27.97 7.18 0.06
C LYS A 182 -27.90 6.62 1.48
N THR A 183 -27.91 5.30 1.61
CA THR A 183 -27.82 4.62 2.92
C THR A 183 -26.48 4.84 3.59
N ALA A 184 -25.37 4.73 2.85
CA ALA A 184 -24.02 5.01 3.35
C ALA A 184 -23.86 6.49 3.77
N GLN A 185 -24.39 7.42 2.99
CA GLN A 185 -24.39 8.85 3.34
C GLN A 185 -25.20 9.12 4.61
N LYS A 186 -26.38 8.48 4.75
CA LYS A 186 -27.22 8.61 5.94
C LYS A 186 -26.53 8.06 7.19
N LYS A 187 -25.84 6.91 7.10
CA LYS A 187 -25.07 6.33 8.20
C LYS A 187 -23.91 7.26 8.60
N LYS A 188 -23.15 7.76 7.64
CA LYS A 188 -22.03 8.70 7.88
C LYS A 188 -22.49 10.02 8.51
N LYS A 189 -23.68 10.54 8.13
CA LYS A 189 -24.26 11.74 8.75
C LYS A 189 -24.68 11.49 10.20
N GLN A 190 -25.22 10.32 10.50
CA GLN A 190 -25.60 9.95 11.87
C GLN A 190 -24.38 9.75 12.77
N GLU A 191 -23.30 9.17 12.26
CA GLU A 191 -22.02 9.06 12.95
C GLU A 191 -21.45 10.46 13.28
N ARG A 192 -21.47 11.41 12.35
CA ARG A 192 -21.05 12.80 12.57
C ARG A 192 -21.86 13.51 13.67
N ILE A 193 -23.17 13.28 13.74
CA ILE A 193 -24.01 13.85 14.78
C ILE A 193 -23.64 13.27 16.16
N ALA A 194 -23.42 11.96 16.21
CA ALA A 194 -23.03 11.26 17.43
C ALA A 194 -21.65 11.76 17.93
N ASP A 195 -20.67 11.89 17.02
CA ASP A 195 -19.33 12.39 17.34
C ASP A 195 -19.38 13.82 17.88
N TYR A 196 -20.16 14.70 17.25
CA TYR A 196 -20.31 16.08 17.72
C TYR A 196 -20.97 16.14 19.10
N TYR A 197 -21.94 15.26 19.36
CA TYR A 197 -22.55 15.16 20.69
C TYR A 197 -21.54 14.71 21.74
N GLU A 198 -20.84 13.58 21.52
CA GLU A 198 -19.92 13.02 22.53
C GLU A 198 -18.68 13.91 22.76
N GLN A 199 -18.13 14.51 21.71
CA GLN A 199 -16.89 15.29 21.81
C GLN A 199 -17.10 16.75 22.20
N ILE A 200 -18.23 17.36 21.88
CA ILE A 200 -18.45 18.79 22.06
C ILE A 200 -19.63 19.10 22.98
N ILE A 201 -20.81 18.52 22.70
CA ILE A 201 -22.03 18.90 23.45
C ILE A 201 -21.99 18.36 24.87
N LYS A 202 -21.78 17.07 25.02
CA LYS A 202 -21.81 16.37 26.32
C LYS A 202 -20.77 16.93 27.32
N PRO A 203 -19.47 17.08 26.97
CA PRO A 203 -18.50 17.69 27.87
C PRO A 203 -18.85 19.13 28.26
N LYS A 204 -19.43 19.90 27.34
CA LYS A 204 -19.86 21.26 27.62
C LYS A 204 -21.02 21.31 28.63
N LEU A 205 -22.02 20.45 28.48
CA LEU A 205 -23.14 20.37 29.41
C LEU A 205 -22.71 19.84 30.77
N GLU A 206 -21.76 18.92 30.82
CA GLU A 206 -21.14 18.45 32.07
C GLU A 206 -20.41 19.57 32.80
N ASN A 207 -19.65 20.41 32.10
CA ASN A 207 -19.00 21.61 32.65
C ASN A 207 -20.03 22.65 33.14
N GLU A 208 -21.17 22.78 32.47
CA GLU A 208 -22.28 23.64 32.88
C GLU A 208 -23.12 22.99 34.01
N LYS A 209 -22.75 21.80 34.48
CA LYS A 209 -23.46 20.99 35.51
C LYS A 209 -24.90 20.63 35.12
N ILE A 210 -25.19 20.56 33.84
CA ILE A 210 -26.48 20.14 33.30
C ILE A 210 -26.38 18.64 32.95
N LYS A 211 -27.09 17.80 33.69
CA LYS A 211 -27.08 16.34 33.52
C LYS A 211 -28.41 15.84 32.97
N TYR A 212 -28.35 14.74 32.21
CA TYR A 212 -29.53 14.01 31.75
C TYR A 212 -30.04 13.10 32.87
N GLU A 213 -30.98 13.62 33.67
CA GLU A 213 -31.52 12.94 34.85
C GLU A 213 -33.01 13.26 35.03
N PRO A 214 -33.79 12.46 35.79
CA PRO A 214 -35.20 12.70 36.05
C PRO A 214 -35.48 14.11 36.55
N GLY A 215 -36.42 14.81 35.92
CA GLY A 215 -36.76 16.20 36.18
C GLY A 215 -35.98 17.24 35.39
N ASN A 216 -34.88 16.84 34.69
CA ASN A 216 -34.03 17.74 33.89
C ASN A 216 -33.96 17.37 32.40
N HIS A 217 -34.65 16.33 31.98
CA HIS A 217 -34.61 15.84 30.58
C HIS A 217 -34.93 16.91 29.57
N ASN A 218 -35.96 17.72 29.81
CA ASN A 218 -36.37 18.78 28.88
C ASN A 218 -35.25 19.82 28.71
N GLN A 219 -34.66 20.31 29.81
CA GLN A 219 -33.60 21.29 29.73
C GLN A 219 -32.36 20.76 29.03
N TYR A 220 -31.98 19.50 29.27
CA TYR A 220 -30.85 18.85 28.63
C TYR A 220 -31.08 18.69 27.14
N VAL A 221 -32.20 18.10 26.73
CA VAL A 221 -32.55 17.86 25.32
C VAL A 221 -32.72 19.18 24.55
N MET A 222 -33.28 20.21 25.19
CA MET A 222 -33.39 21.54 24.62
C MET A 222 -32.03 22.16 24.34
N ARG A 223 -31.06 22.05 25.26
CA ARG A 223 -29.69 22.54 25.06
C ARG A 223 -29.00 21.81 23.91
N VAL A 224 -29.14 20.48 23.85
CA VAL A 224 -28.64 19.67 22.73
C VAL A 224 -29.26 20.11 21.42
N GLY A 225 -30.58 20.29 21.36
CA GLY A 225 -31.30 20.75 20.18
C GLY A 225 -30.84 22.12 19.67
N TYR A 226 -30.68 23.10 20.58
CA TYR A 226 -30.14 24.42 20.20
C TYR A 226 -28.70 24.36 19.70
N MET A 227 -27.84 23.54 20.28
CA MET A 227 -26.44 23.42 19.84
C MET A 227 -26.38 22.75 18.46
N MET A 228 -27.19 21.74 18.20
CA MET A 228 -27.29 21.09 16.88
C MET A 228 -27.90 22.03 15.83
N ALA A 229 -28.96 22.76 16.17
CA ALA A 229 -29.57 23.77 15.29
C ALA A 229 -28.58 24.90 14.97
N LYS A 230 -27.82 25.38 15.96
CA LYS A 230 -26.77 26.38 15.76
C LYS A 230 -25.63 25.88 14.87
N LYS A 231 -25.28 24.59 14.96
CA LYS A 231 -24.30 23.91 14.12
C LYS A 231 -24.84 23.55 12.71
N ARG A 232 -26.15 23.79 12.49
CA ARG A 232 -26.86 23.56 11.20
C ARG A 232 -26.96 22.11 10.76
N TYR A 233 -26.99 21.18 11.71
CA TYR A 233 -27.37 19.80 11.36
C TYR A 233 -28.79 19.77 10.79
N ASP A 234 -29.03 18.89 9.81
CA ASP A 234 -30.39 18.73 9.28
C ASP A 234 -31.39 18.36 10.39
N ARG A 235 -32.51 19.08 10.47
CA ARG A 235 -33.49 18.92 11.54
C ARG A 235 -34.00 17.48 11.65
N LYS A 236 -34.35 16.86 10.52
CA LYS A 236 -34.88 15.50 10.52
C LYS A 236 -33.83 14.50 11.00
N GLU A 237 -32.61 14.62 10.55
CA GLU A 237 -31.50 13.74 10.91
C GLU A 237 -31.11 13.89 12.39
N ALA A 238 -30.99 15.12 12.88
CA ALA A 238 -30.70 15.41 14.28
C ALA A 238 -31.82 14.96 15.22
N THR A 239 -33.09 15.17 14.83
CA THR A 239 -34.24 14.69 15.61
C THR A 239 -34.29 13.17 15.67
N GLN A 240 -34.07 12.46 14.55
CA GLN A 240 -34.03 11.00 14.53
C GLN A 240 -32.88 10.43 15.35
N TRP A 241 -31.72 11.10 15.37
CA TRP A 241 -30.62 10.74 16.23
C TRP A 241 -30.99 10.94 17.71
N ALA A 242 -31.55 12.11 18.06
CA ALA A 242 -31.90 12.45 19.43
C ALA A 242 -32.99 11.54 20.03
N ILE A 243 -33.98 11.12 19.25
CA ILE A 243 -35.00 10.14 19.69
C ILE A 243 -34.33 8.81 20.09
N ARG A 244 -33.32 8.37 19.37
CA ARG A 244 -32.55 7.15 19.72
C ARG A 244 -31.61 7.33 20.90
N GLN A 245 -31.04 8.53 21.04
CA GLN A 245 -30.10 8.87 22.10
C GLN A 245 -30.78 9.09 23.45
N PHE A 246 -32.03 9.60 23.44
CA PHE A 246 -32.80 9.95 24.62
C PHE A 246 -34.16 9.21 24.66
N PRO A 247 -34.17 7.86 24.68
CA PRO A 247 -35.41 7.07 24.58
C PRO A 247 -36.36 7.24 25.74
N GLU A 248 -35.87 7.71 26.89
CA GLU A 248 -36.70 7.91 28.10
C GLU A 248 -37.46 9.24 28.09
N TYR A 249 -37.26 10.10 27.08
CA TYR A 249 -37.90 11.40 26.98
C TYR A 249 -38.79 11.48 25.72
N ASN A 250 -40.12 11.48 25.90
CA ASN A 250 -41.10 11.35 24.80
C ASN A 250 -41.22 12.62 23.93
N ASP A 251 -40.87 13.80 24.42
CA ASP A 251 -41.10 15.08 23.74
C ASP A 251 -39.90 15.56 22.89
N VAL A 252 -38.92 14.68 22.60
CA VAL A 252 -37.70 15.01 21.83
C VAL A 252 -38.02 15.72 20.52
N GLU A 253 -39.02 15.21 19.76
CA GLU A 253 -39.37 15.75 18.45
C GLU A 253 -39.92 17.18 18.54
N GLN A 254 -40.79 17.44 19.51
CA GLN A 254 -41.38 18.75 19.74
C GLN A 254 -40.32 19.76 20.22
N VAL A 255 -39.42 19.34 21.10
CA VAL A 255 -38.33 20.19 21.61
C VAL A 255 -37.36 20.51 20.49
N PHE A 256 -36.92 19.55 19.70
CA PHE A 256 -36.03 19.80 18.55
C PHE A 256 -36.68 20.72 17.50
N LYS A 257 -37.97 20.50 17.19
CA LYS A 257 -38.72 21.40 16.34
C LYS A 257 -38.66 22.84 16.85
N SER A 258 -38.98 23.04 18.12
CA SER A 258 -38.92 24.37 18.77
C SER A 258 -37.51 24.99 18.74
N CYS A 259 -36.46 24.17 19.02
CA CYS A 259 -35.09 24.65 18.99
C CYS A 259 -34.67 25.13 17.58
N TYR A 260 -35.04 24.40 16.54
CA TYR A 260 -34.72 24.75 15.16
C TYR A 260 -35.55 25.94 14.66
N ASP A 261 -36.84 26.02 15.01
CA ASP A 261 -37.71 27.13 14.63
C ASP A 261 -37.31 28.44 15.32
N ASN A 262 -36.80 28.39 16.55
CA ASN A 262 -36.37 29.54 17.34
C ASN A 262 -34.88 29.88 17.19
N THR A 263 -34.08 29.09 16.47
CA THR A 263 -32.70 29.42 16.19
C THR A 263 -32.65 30.38 15.02
N THR A 264 -32.31 31.64 15.28
CA THR A 264 -32.05 32.64 14.24
C THR A 264 -30.80 32.27 13.48
N HIS A 265 -30.96 31.75 12.28
CA HIS A 265 -29.85 31.55 11.37
C HIS A 265 -29.48 32.88 10.70
N PRO A 266 -28.20 33.21 10.53
CA PRO A 266 -27.77 34.44 9.85
C PRO A 266 -28.33 34.64 8.44
N GLN A 267 -28.86 33.59 7.80
CA GLN A 267 -29.50 33.64 6.49
C GLN A 267 -30.83 34.43 6.44
N LYS A 268 -31.58 34.49 7.56
CA LYS A 268 -32.81 35.32 7.59
C LYS A 268 -32.50 36.85 7.70
N ALA A 269 -31.34 37.19 8.28
CA ALA A 269 -30.90 38.58 8.38
C ALA A 269 -30.28 39.15 7.06
N LYS A 270 -30.08 38.30 6.05
CA LYS A 270 -29.34 38.65 4.82
C LYS A 270 -30.18 38.91 3.58
N ALA A 271 -31.45 38.60 3.62
CA ALA A 271 -32.38 38.96 2.53
C ALA A 271 -32.61 40.47 2.40
N GLU A 272 -32.24 41.27 3.42
CA GLU A 272 -32.48 42.72 3.43
C GLU A 272 -31.32 43.57 2.89
N THR A 273 -30.09 43.04 2.71
CA THR A 273 -28.94 43.86 2.28
C THR A 273 -28.37 43.59 0.89
N GLY A 274 -28.88 42.60 0.15
CA GLY A 274 -28.44 42.28 -1.23
C GLY A 274 -26.97 41.83 -1.37
N LYS A 275 -26.21 41.65 -0.28
CA LYS A 275 -24.81 41.22 -0.31
C LYS A 275 -24.72 39.75 0.07
N ILE A 276 -24.16 38.92 -0.83
CA ILE A 276 -23.78 37.55 -0.54
C ILE A 276 -22.73 37.57 0.58
N PRO A 277 -22.95 36.89 1.71
CA PRO A 277 -21.98 36.90 2.80
C PRO A 277 -20.75 36.04 2.47
N TYR A 278 -19.63 36.28 3.17
CA TYR A 278 -18.48 35.39 3.15
C TYR A 278 -18.84 34.04 3.72
N ALA A 279 -18.35 32.99 3.06
CA ALA A 279 -18.46 31.63 3.54
C ALA A 279 -17.73 31.47 4.89
N THR A 280 -18.36 30.79 5.79
CA THR A 280 -17.73 30.39 7.06
C THR A 280 -16.75 29.22 6.83
N VAL A 281 -15.83 28.99 7.78
CA VAL A 281 -14.89 27.86 7.73
C VAL A 281 -15.65 26.53 7.59
N ASP A 282 -16.77 26.37 8.30
CA ASP A 282 -17.58 25.15 8.22
C ASP A 282 -18.23 24.97 6.85
N GLU A 283 -18.68 26.05 6.21
CA GLU A 283 -19.23 26.01 4.84
C GLU A 283 -18.15 25.65 3.80
N ILE A 284 -16.90 26.07 4.02
CA ILE A 284 -15.76 25.67 3.16
C ILE A 284 -15.47 24.17 3.35
N LYS A 285 -15.43 23.68 4.60
CA LYS A 285 -15.23 22.25 4.89
C LYS A 285 -16.33 21.37 4.28
N ASP A 286 -17.58 21.75 4.47
CA ASP A 286 -18.74 21.03 3.92
C ASP A 286 -18.70 20.99 2.38
N PHE A 287 -18.29 22.11 1.74
CA PHE A 287 -18.09 22.14 0.30
C PHE A 287 -16.97 21.18 -0.14
N LEU A 288 -15.80 21.26 0.50
CA LEU A 288 -14.66 20.38 0.18
C LEU A 288 -15.00 18.90 0.38
N ASP A 289 -15.68 18.55 1.49
CA ASP A 289 -16.13 17.18 1.77
C ASP A 289 -17.06 16.61 0.69
N GLY A 290 -17.87 17.50 0.07
CA GLY A 290 -18.78 17.10 -1.00
C GLY A 290 -18.14 16.99 -2.39
N HIS A 291 -16.96 17.57 -2.60
CA HIS A 291 -16.37 17.71 -3.93
C HIS A 291 -15.02 16.99 -4.10
N ILE A 292 -14.17 16.95 -3.05
CA ILE A 292 -12.86 16.34 -3.13
C ILE A 292 -12.53 15.57 -1.84
N LYS A 293 -11.76 14.51 -1.96
CA LYS A 293 -11.16 13.82 -0.83
C LYS A 293 -9.69 14.22 -0.76
N LEU A 294 -9.28 14.77 0.38
CA LEU A 294 -7.93 15.29 0.61
C LEU A 294 -7.14 14.40 1.58
N ARG A 295 -5.80 14.44 1.45
CA ARG A 295 -4.85 13.95 2.43
C ARG A 295 -3.56 14.74 2.34
N PHE A 296 -2.84 14.84 3.44
CA PHE A 296 -1.51 15.46 3.50
C PHE A 296 -0.44 14.38 3.55
N ASN A 297 0.38 14.28 2.53
CA ASN A 297 1.46 13.29 2.44
C ASN A 297 2.65 13.75 3.30
N LEU A 298 2.93 13.04 4.39
CA LEU A 298 3.97 13.36 5.37
C LEU A 298 5.39 13.24 4.82
N ILE A 299 5.58 12.53 3.72
CA ILE A 299 6.90 12.31 3.12
C ILE A 299 7.24 13.43 2.12
N THR A 300 6.32 13.68 1.19
CA THR A 300 6.52 14.70 0.17
C THR A 300 6.17 16.10 0.65
N LEU A 301 5.49 16.21 1.80
CA LEU A 301 4.90 17.43 2.37
C LEU A 301 4.00 18.15 1.35
N ARG A 302 3.20 17.35 0.63
CA ARG A 302 2.25 17.84 -0.38
C ARG A 302 0.84 17.40 -0.03
N TYR A 303 -0.09 18.31 -0.28
CA TYR A 303 -1.50 17.96 -0.26
C TYR A 303 -1.84 17.17 -1.51
N GLU A 304 -2.59 16.09 -1.32
CA GLU A 304 -3.05 15.20 -2.38
C GLU A 304 -4.57 15.14 -2.39
N TYR A 305 -5.16 14.95 -3.58
CA TYR A 305 -6.59 14.76 -3.73
C TYR A 305 -6.91 13.54 -4.59
N LEU A 306 -8.06 12.94 -4.35
CA LEU A 306 -8.51 11.76 -5.07
C LEU A 306 -9.33 12.13 -6.30
N LYS A 307 -8.79 11.80 -7.50
CA LYS A 307 -9.52 11.89 -8.77
C LYS A 307 -9.23 10.65 -9.61
N GLY A 308 -10.01 9.58 -9.35
CA GLY A 308 -9.72 8.24 -9.85
C GLY A 308 -8.50 7.60 -9.17
N LYS A 309 -7.39 8.33 -9.09
CA LYS A 309 -6.20 8.04 -8.30
C LYS A 309 -5.76 9.26 -7.51
N TRP A 310 -4.95 9.06 -6.46
CA TRP A 310 -4.36 10.15 -5.70
C TRP A 310 -3.39 10.96 -6.57
N ARG A 311 -3.50 12.29 -6.50
CA ARG A 311 -2.68 13.25 -7.26
C ARG A 311 -2.29 14.40 -6.36
N ILE A 312 -1.12 14.97 -6.59
CA ILE A 312 -0.68 16.19 -5.92
C ILE A 312 -1.67 17.32 -6.26
N LEU A 313 -2.14 18.00 -5.23
CA LEU A 313 -2.99 19.18 -5.35
C LEU A 313 -2.15 20.35 -5.88
N GLN A 314 -2.50 20.84 -7.04
CA GLN A 314 -1.84 21.97 -7.70
C GLN A 314 -2.68 23.24 -7.59
N ASP A 315 -2.07 24.40 -7.82
CA ASP A 315 -2.77 25.69 -7.87
C ASP A 315 -3.97 25.70 -8.81
N ARG A 316 -3.89 25.00 -9.92
CA ARG A 316 -4.99 24.85 -10.86
C ARG A 316 -6.18 24.12 -10.23
N ASP A 317 -5.93 23.10 -9.44
CA ASP A 317 -6.97 22.32 -8.78
C ASP A 317 -7.64 23.15 -7.68
N LEU A 318 -6.83 23.88 -6.90
CA LEU A 318 -7.32 24.84 -5.91
C LEU A 318 -8.18 25.94 -6.55
N ASN A 319 -7.73 26.52 -7.66
CA ASN A 319 -8.50 27.52 -8.41
C ASN A 319 -9.83 26.98 -8.91
N THR A 320 -9.85 25.70 -9.31
CA THR A 320 -11.08 25.03 -9.73
C THR A 320 -12.05 24.89 -8.55
N GLN A 321 -11.58 24.44 -7.37
CA GLN A 321 -12.45 24.32 -6.20
C GLN A 321 -12.95 25.68 -5.72
N TRP A 322 -12.07 26.69 -5.66
CA TRP A 322 -12.44 28.05 -5.34
C TRP A 322 -13.49 28.62 -6.31
N SER A 323 -13.29 28.43 -7.61
CA SER A 323 -14.23 28.88 -8.64
C SER A 323 -15.60 28.21 -8.49
N ASN A 324 -15.62 26.90 -8.26
CA ASN A 324 -16.86 26.14 -8.08
C ASN A 324 -17.62 26.61 -6.83
N MET A 325 -16.94 26.82 -5.71
CA MET A 325 -17.57 27.33 -4.50
C MET A 325 -18.06 28.77 -4.67
N SER A 326 -17.33 29.57 -5.42
CA SER A 326 -17.69 30.99 -5.69
C SER A 326 -19.00 31.15 -6.48
N LEU A 327 -19.52 30.10 -7.11
CA LEU A 327 -20.83 30.09 -7.75
C LEU A 327 -21.99 30.18 -6.75
N THR A 328 -21.79 29.70 -5.53
CA THR A 328 -22.83 29.57 -4.51
C THR A 328 -22.60 30.40 -3.25
N ALA A 329 -21.34 30.77 -2.97
CA ALA A 329 -20.96 31.52 -1.77
C ALA A 329 -19.79 32.47 -2.07
N ARG A 330 -19.71 33.58 -1.34
CA ARG A 330 -18.54 34.47 -1.41
C ARG A 330 -17.42 33.87 -0.58
N VAL A 331 -16.34 33.39 -1.21
CA VAL A 331 -15.20 32.79 -0.56
C VAL A 331 -13.89 33.38 -1.05
N SER A 332 -12.94 33.65 -0.15
CA SER A 332 -11.60 34.00 -0.56
C SER A 332 -10.79 32.75 -0.85
N LYS A 333 -9.88 32.81 -1.83
CA LYS A 333 -8.96 31.69 -2.11
C LYS A 333 -8.08 31.40 -0.88
N SER A 334 -7.65 32.44 -0.16
CA SER A 334 -6.84 32.32 1.06
C SER A 334 -7.57 31.53 2.16
N ASP A 335 -8.86 31.79 2.38
CA ASP A 335 -9.61 31.05 3.41
C ASP A 335 -9.74 29.57 3.06
N MET A 336 -9.95 29.24 1.78
CA MET A 336 -9.99 27.86 1.32
C MET A 336 -8.62 27.17 1.50
N ILE A 337 -7.52 27.85 1.17
CA ILE A 337 -6.16 27.35 1.38
C ILE A 337 -5.92 27.12 2.87
N ASN A 338 -6.22 28.08 3.74
CA ASN A 338 -6.04 27.97 5.19
C ASN A 338 -6.81 26.78 5.78
N VAL A 339 -8.00 26.46 5.25
CA VAL A 339 -8.76 25.27 5.65
C VAL A 339 -8.05 24.01 5.20
N ILE A 340 -7.59 23.95 3.95
CA ILE A 340 -6.88 22.78 3.41
C ILE A 340 -5.56 22.56 4.16
N GLU A 341 -4.86 23.62 4.52
CA GLU A 341 -3.55 23.59 5.23
C GLU A 341 -3.68 23.45 6.75
N SER A 342 -4.89 23.23 7.24
CA SER A 342 -5.14 22.93 8.66
C SER A 342 -5.30 21.43 8.92
N ASP A 343 -5.53 21.05 10.20
CA ASP A 343 -5.87 19.68 10.64
C ASP A 343 -7.15 19.11 9.99
N TYR A 344 -7.83 19.90 9.16
CA TYR A 344 -8.94 19.41 8.34
C TYR A 344 -8.49 18.34 7.34
N THR A 345 -7.29 18.47 6.79
CA THR A 345 -6.72 17.49 5.85
C THR A 345 -5.96 16.42 6.64
N PRO A 346 -6.42 15.16 6.63
CA PRO A 346 -5.80 14.10 7.42
C PRO A 346 -4.37 13.81 6.94
N PRO A 347 -3.43 13.58 7.87
CA PRO A 347 -2.08 13.14 7.52
C PRO A 347 -2.10 11.73 6.92
N TYR A 348 -1.17 11.48 6.01
CA TYR A 348 -1.00 10.21 5.32
C TYR A 348 0.47 9.85 5.21
N ASN A 349 0.86 8.72 5.79
CA ASN A 349 2.19 8.15 5.59
C ASN A 349 2.09 6.98 4.60
N PRO A 350 2.66 7.11 3.39
CA PRO A 350 2.56 6.08 2.34
C PRO A 350 3.23 4.77 2.72
N PHE A 351 4.26 4.81 3.54
CA PHE A 351 5.00 3.60 3.94
C PHE A 351 4.23 2.82 5.00
N THR A 352 3.74 3.50 6.04
CA THR A 352 2.91 2.88 7.08
C THR A 352 1.63 2.30 6.47
N ASP A 353 0.96 3.09 5.62
CA ASP A 353 -0.27 2.65 4.94
C ASP A 353 -0.01 1.41 4.06
N TYR A 354 1.10 1.40 3.31
CA TYR A 354 1.46 0.23 2.50
C TYR A 354 1.72 -1.01 3.35
N LEU A 355 2.54 -0.88 4.40
CA LEU A 355 2.97 -2.00 5.24
C LEU A 355 1.82 -2.59 6.07
N GLU A 356 0.92 -1.75 6.59
CA GLU A 356 -0.23 -2.19 7.38
C GLU A 356 -1.32 -2.91 6.56
N ASN A 357 -1.36 -2.64 5.25
CA ASN A 357 -2.30 -3.31 4.34
C ASN A 357 -1.74 -4.59 3.71
N LEU A 358 -0.52 -5.02 4.05
CA LEU A 358 0.06 -6.27 3.57
C LEU A 358 -0.57 -7.49 4.26
N PRO A 359 -0.63 -8.64 3.56
CA PRO A 359 -1.01 -9.90 4.19
C PRO A 359 0.01 -10.28 5.27
N PRO A 360 -0.42 -10.91 6.38
CA PRO A 360 0.50 -11.34 7.41
C PRO A 360 1.45 -12.43 6.89
N TRP A 361 2.71 -12.35 7.29
CA TRP A 361 3.73 -13.37 7.09
C TRP A 361 4.18 -13.92 8.45
N GLN A 362 4.43 -15.23 8.55
CA GLN A 362 4.88 -15.90 9.76
C GLN A 362 6.10 -16.78 9.49
N GLU A 363 6.90 -17.03 10.51
CA GLU A 363 8.02 -17.96 10.43
C GLU A 363 7.52 -19.36 10.02
N GLY A 364 8.15 -19.93 8.99
CA GLY A 364 7.70 -21.17 8.34
C GLY A 364 6.92 -20.95 7.03
N ASP A 365 6.50 -19.74 6.74
CA ASP A 365 6.00 -19.39 5.42
C ASP A 365 7.14 -19.33 4.39
N LYS A 366 6.79 -19.15 3.13
CA LYS A 366 7.75 -19.04 2.03
C LYS A 366 8.72 -17.88 2.25
N ASP A 367 10.01 -18.13 2.02
CA ASP A 367 11.07 -17.12 2.11
C ASP A 367 11.15 -16.29 0.81
N TYR A 368 10.38 -15.23 0.75
CA TYR A 368 10.32 -14.32 -0.42
C TYR A 368 11.58 -13.48 -0.59
N ILE A 369 12.30 -13.19 0.52
CA ILE A 369 13.58 -12.46 0.45
C ILE A 369 14.65 -13.36 -0.16
N ALA A 370 14.65 -14.66 0.14
CA ALA A 370 15.56 -15.61 -0.49
C ALA A 370 15.25 -15.76 -1.99
N GLU A 371 13.97 -15.74 -2.39
CA GLU A 371 13.60 -15.74 -3.81
C GLU A 371 14.08 -14.47 -4.53
N LEU A 372 13.93 -13.31 -3.89
CA LEU A 372 14.45 -12.05 -4.43
C LEU A 372 15.98 -12.13 -4.58
N ALA A 373 16.69 -12.64 -3.56
CA ALA A 373 18.14 -12.82 -3.62
C ALA A 373 18.56 -13.76 -4.75
N ALA A 374 17.81 -14.82 -5.00
CA ALA A 374 18.08 -15.79 -6.07
C ALA A 374 17.92 -15.21 -7.49
N THR A 375 17.33 -14.02 -7.64
CA THR A 375 17.29 -13.32 -8.94
C THR A 375 18.64 -12.74 -9.34
N VAL A 376 19.59 -12.66 -8.40
CA VAL A 376 20.92 -12.10 -8.60
C VAL A 376 21.96 -13.19 -8.40
N LYS A 377 22.68 -13.54 -9.45
CA LYS A 377 23.81 -14.49 -9.39
C LYS A 377 25.11 -13.73 -9.16
N MET A 378 25.79 -14.06 -8.05
CA MET A 378 27.08 -13.51 -7.70
C MET A 378 28.19 -14.14 -8.54
N LYS A 379 29.27 -13.39 -8.77
CA LYS A 379 30.49 -13.93 -9.33
C LYS A 379 31.34 -14.51 -8.20
N GLY A 380 31.48 -15.84 -8.18
CA GLY A 380 32.15 -16.57 -7.11
C GLY A 380 31.35 -16.64 -5.80
N ASP A 381 32.01 -17.07 -4.73
CA ASP A 381 31.40 -17.21 -3.40
C ASP A 381 31.79 -16.00 -2.52
N PRO A 382 30.85 -15.07 -2.26
CA PRO A 382 31.14 -13.92 -1.43
C PRO A 382 31.36 -14.33 0.03
N VAL A 383 32.37 -13.76 0.69
CA VAL A 383 32.66 -13.98 2.12
C VAL A 383 31.43 -13.69 2.98
N MET A 384 30.63 -12.70 2.59
CA MET A 384 29.35 -12.41 3.20
C MET A 384 28.22 -12.86 2.28
N PRO A 385 27.41 -13.87 2.66
CA PRO A 385 26.32 -14.38 1.83
C PRO A 385 25.33 -13.30 1.48
N PHE A 386 25.00 -13.16 0.19
CA PHE A 386 24.15 -12.09 -0.30
C PHE A 386 22.74 -12.12 0.29
N CYS A 387 22.13 -13.30 0.41
CA CYS A 387 20.76 -13.42 0.93
C CYS A 387 20.65 -12.92 2.38
N GLU A 388 21.62 -13.25 3.25
CA GLU A 388 21.66 -12.80 4.64
C GLU A 388 21.82 -11.26 4.72
N ALA A 389 22.75 -10.74 3.94
CA ALA A 389 23.00 -9.31 3.86
C ALA A 389 21.82 -8.52 3.31
N LEU A 390 21.18 -9.04 2.24
CA LEU A 390 19.97 -8.45 1.64
C LEU A 390 18.81 -8.43 2.63
N ARG A 391 18.62 -9.51 3.39
CA ARG A 391 17.57 -9.57 4.42
C ARG A 391 17.74 -8.47 5.45
N LYS A 392 18.94 -8.33 6.03
CA LYS A 392 19.25 -7.25 6.98
C LYS A 392 19.04 -5.87 6.36
N TRP A 393 19.53 -5.68 5.15
CA TRP A 393 19.44 -4.40 4.43
C TRP A 393 17.98 -4.02 4.12
N LEU A 394 17.11 -4.97 3.72
CA LEU A 394 15.69 -4.75 3.49
C LEU A 394 14.93 -4.44 4.78
N VAL A 395 15.20 -5.19 5.84
CA VAL A 395 14.56 -4.91 7.15
C VAL A 395 15.00 -3.56 7.69
N ALA A 396 16.30 -3.19 7.55
CA ALA A 396 16.80 -1.87 7.90
C ALA A 396 16.15 -0.75 7.07
N MET A 397 15.83 -1.01 5.80
CA MET A 397 15.10 -0.06 4.95
C MET A 397 13.69 0.18 5.49
N ILE A 398 12.95 -0.88 5.84
CA ILE A 398 11.62 -0.75 6.43
C ILE A 398 11.68 -0.05 7.79
N ALA A 399 12.62 -0.42 8.65
CA ALA A 399 12.83 0.27 9.93
C ALA A 399 13.08 1.78 9.70
N GLY A 400 13.92 2.14 8.73
CA GLY A 400 14.16 3.52 8.34
C GLY A 400 12.90 4.29 7.94
N TRP A 401 11.88 3.63 7.38
CA TRP A 401 10.64 4.28 6.97
C TRP A 401 9.69 4.59 8.13
N ILE A 402 9.65 3.74 9.15
CA ILE A 402 8.60 3.76 10.18
C ILE A 402 9.10 4.03 11.61
N ASP A 403 10.38 3.74 11.92
CA ASP A 403 10.96 3.93 13.24
C ASP A 403 11.82 5.22 13.27
N GLU A 404 11.48 6.16 14.14
CA GLU A 404 12.17 7.45 14.23
C GLU A 404 13.65 7.34 14.61
N GLY A 405 14.04 6.29 15.33
CA GLY A 405 15.43 6.06 15.73
C GLY A 405 16.27 5.29 14.71
N ALA A 406 15.65 4.70 13.69
CA ALA A 406 16.33 3.82 12.76
C ALA A 406 16.77 4.55 11.48
N VAL A 407 18.00 4.29 11.06
CA VAL A 407 18.56 4.69 9.75
C VAL A 407 19.35 3.53 9.19
N ASN A 408 19.17 3.23 7.92
CA ASN A 408 19.99 2.23 7.23
C ASN A 408 21.36 2.80 6.88
N ASN A 409 22.36 2.42 7.65
CA ASN A 409 23.73 2.92 7.53
C ASN A 409 24.58 2.19 6.46
N VAL A 410 23.98 1.29 5.67
CA VAL A 410 24.68 0.42 4.73
C VAL A 410 24.22 0.68 3.31
N ILE A 411 25.19 0.84 2.41
CA ILE A 411 24.99 1.04 0.98
C ILE A 411 25.18 -0.30 0.26
N LEU A 412 24.11 -0.85 -0.31
CA LEU A 412 24.18 -2.05 -1.14
C LEU A 412 24.66 -1.68 -2.54
N VAL A 413 25.77 -2.28 -2.99
CA VAL A 413 26.39 -1.92 -4.28
C VAL A 413 26.51 -3.14 -5.18
N PHE A 414 26.02 -3.01 -6.43
CA PHE A 414 26.20 -4.01 -7.47
C PHE A 414 27.29 -3.60 -8.44
N ILE A 415 28.34 -4.41 -8.51
CA ILE A 415 29.48 -4.23 -9.40
C ILE A 415 29.42 -5.29 -10.51
N GLY A 416 29.67 -4.93 -11.74
CA GLY A 416 29.71 -5.86 -12.86
C GLY A 416 29.54 -5.18 -14.22
N ARG A 417 29.56 -5.97 -15.27
CA ARG A 417 29.51 -5.47 -16.67
C ARG A 417 28.33 -4.54 -16.91
N GLN A 418 28.49 -3.62 -17.83
CA GLN A 418 27.40 -2.79 -18.32
C GLN A 418 26.29 -3.66 -18.97
N GLY A 419 25.03 -3.26 -18.79
CA GLY A 419 23.87 -4.00 -19.33
C GLY A 419 23.42 -5.21 -18.49
N ALA A 420 24.03 -5.48 -17.33
CA ALA A 420 23.66 -6.58 -16.42
C ALA A 420 22.43 -6.29 -15.54
N TYR A 421 21.56 -5.38 -15.91
CA TYR A 421 20.32 -5.00 -15.21
C TYR A 421 20.51 -4.46 -13.77
N LYS A 422 21.70 -4.05 -13.34
CA LYS A 422 21.99 -3.59 -11.97
C LYS A 422 21.04 -2.47 -11.51
N THR A 423 21.04 -1.32 -12.21
CA THR A 423 20.16 -0.19 -11.92
C THR A 423 18.69 -0.57 -12.11
N THR A 424 18.38 -1.39 -13.10
CA THR A 424 17.01 -1.87 -13.33
C THR A 424 16.51 -2.67 -12.15
N TRP A 425 17.32 -3.55 -11.58
CA TRP A 425 16.94 -4.35 -10.41
C TRP A 425 16.59 -3.46 -9.21
N PHE A 426 17.42 -2.49 -8.87
CA PHE A 426 17.13 -1.52 -7.80
C PHE A 426 15.89 -0.67 -8.12
N ASN A 427 15.75 -0.27 -9.38
CA ASN A 427 14.58 0.49 -9.81
C ASN A 427 13.28 -0.28 -9.61
N TYR A 428 13.28 -1.59 -9.80
CA TYR A 428 12.11 -2.45 -9.59
C TYR A 428 11.95 -2.91 -8.14
N LEU A 429 12.86 -2.57 -7.22
CA LEU A 429 12.77 -3.03 -5.84
C LEU A 429 11.57 -2.45 -5.11
N LEU A 430 11.24 -1.17 -5.31
CA LEU A 430 10.05 -0.58 -4.73
C LEU A 430 8.78 -1.01 -5.48
N PRO A 431 7.70 -1.35 -4.75
CA PRO A 431 6.42 -1.70 -5.35
C PRO A 431 5.81 -0.53 -6.13
N PRO A 432 4.88 -0.80 -7.06
CA PRO A 432 4.25 0.25 -7.89
C PRO A 432 3.67 1.41 -7.09
N GLU A 433 3.09 1.16 -5.92
CA GLU A 433 2.49 2.13 -5.01
C GLU A 433 3.53 3.10 -4.43
N LEU A 434 4.76 2.62 -4.20
CA LEU A 434 5.86 3.39 -3.62
C LEU A 434 6.89 3.81 -4.66
N LYS A 435 6.66 3.55 -5.94
CA LYS A 435 7.60 3.80 -7.04
C LYS A 435 8.06 5.26 -7.13
N GLN A 436 7.21 6.21 -6.82
CA GLN A 436 7.53 7.63 -6.81
C GLN A 436 8.61 8.02 -5.79
N TYR A 437 8.88 7.16 -4.81
CA TYR A 437 9.90 7.37 -3.78
C TYR A 437 11.24 6.72 -4.12
N PHE A 438 11.42 6.27 -5.35
CA PHE A 438 12.70 5.85 -5.91
C PHE A 438 13.35 7.00 -6.66
N TYR A 439 14.63 7.26 -6.39
CA TYR A 439 15.39 8.27 -7.08
C TYR A 439 16.72 7.70 -7.59
N THR A 440 17.09 7.99 -8.85
CA THR A 440 18.38 7.65 -9.42
C THR A 440 19.22 8.91 -9.54
N LYS A 441 20.39 8.91 -8.91
CA LYS A 441 21.37 9.98 -9.02
C LYS A 441 22.44 9.59 -10.03
N ALA A 442 22.30 10.08 -11.26
CA ALA A 442 23.22 9.81 -12.37
C ALA A 442 24.55 10.58 -12.27
N ASN A 443 24.57 11.71 -11.55
CA ASN A 443 25.79 12.49 -11.34
C ASN A 443 26.17 12.48 -9.86
N ALA A 444 27.02 11.53 -9.49
CA ALA A 444 27.41 11.31 -8.11
C ALA A 444 28.45 12.32 -7.59
N ARG A 445 29.05 13.15 -8.48
CA ARG A 445 30.27 13.94 -8.20
C ARG A 445 30.13 15.07 -7.19
N ARG A 446 28.91 15.50 -6.81
CA ARG A 446 28.75 16.58 -5.81
C ARG A 446 27.46 16.44 -5.04
N MET A 447 27.59 16.43 -3.73
CA MET A 447 26.44 16.56 -2.84
C MET A 447 25.96 18.01 -2.81
N THR A 448 24.68 18.21 -3.03
CA THR A 448 24.02 19.51 -3.02
C THR A 448 23.03 19.60 -1.86
N LYS A 449 22.49 20.77 -1.60
CA LYS A 449 21.40 20.95 -0.63
C LYS A 449 20.16 20.11 -0.98
N ASP A 450 19.86 19.99 -2.26
CA ASP A 450 18.71 19.18 -2.74
C ASP A 450 18.91 17.69 -2.44
N ASP A 451 20.16 17.21 -2.47
CA ASP A 451 20.47 15.83 -2.08
C ASP A 451 20.23 15.58 -0.59
N ILE A 452 20.49 16.56 0.26
CA ILE A 452 20.20 16.47 1.70
C ILE A 452 18.68 16.46 1.94
N ILE A 453 17.93 17.29 1.22
CA ILE A 453 16.45 17.27 1.28
C ILE A 453 15.90 15.92 0.79
N ALA A 454 16.49 15.34 -0.24
CA ALA A 454 16.10 14.05 -0.81
C ALA A 454 16.14 12.91 0.22
N LEU A 455 16.98 12.98 1.26
CA LEU A 455 17.07 11.96 2.33
C LEU A 455 15.76 11.77 3.10
N SER A 456 14.94 12.80 3.18
CA SER A 456 13.65 12.77 3.85
C SER A 456 12.46 12.55 2.90
N GLN A 457 12.69 12.54 1.58
CA GLN A 457 11.63 12.48 0.58
C GLN A 457 11.62 11.19 -0.24
N TYR A 458 12.76 10.49 -0.34
CA TYR A 458 12.86 9.26 -1.11
C TYR A 458 13.18 8.07 -0.19
N ALA A 459 12.53 6.95 -0.47
CA ALA A 459 12.72 5.69 0.25
C ALA A 459 14.03 5.00 -0.13
N LEU A 460 14.40 5.10 -1.41
CA LEU A 460 15.57 4.45 -1.99
C LEU A 460 16.24 5.39 -3.00
N ILE A 461 17.51 5.70 -2.76
CA ILE A 461 18.35 6.48 -3.69
C ILE A 461 19.42 5.55 -4.27
N CYS A 462 19.43 5.44 -5.60
CA CYS A 462 20.44 4.67 -6.34
C CYS A 462 21.48 5.59 -6.96
N TYR A 463 22.73 5.43 -6.55
CA TYR A 463 23.87 6.10 -7.17
C TYR A 463 24.40 5.27 -8.33
N GLU A 464 24.41 5.84 -9.52
CA GLU A 464 25.03 5.21 -10.67
C GLU A 464 26.53 5.54 -10.75
N GLU A 465 27.31 4.59 -11.25
CA GLU A 465 28.74 4.75 -11.48
C GLU A 465 29.56 5.19 -10.24
N LEU A 466 29.27 4.57 -9.08
CA LEU A 466 29.97 4.83 -7.82
C LEU A 466 31.49 4.67 -7.95
N ASP A 467 31.96 3.80 -8.84
CA ASP A 467 33.34 3.54 -9.14
C ASP A 467 34.06 4.73 -9.85
N THR A 468 33.32 5.74 -10.30
CA THR A 468 33.87 6.98 -10.86
C THR A 468 34.04 8.11 -9.85
N MET A 469 33.54 7.92 -8.62
CA MET A 469 33.61 8.92 -7.55
C MET A 469 35.03 9.01 -6.99
N SER A 470 35.47 10.23 -6.69
CA SER A 470 36.71 10.47 -5.97
C SER A 470 36.63 9.99 -4.51
N PRO A 471 37.76 9.70 -3.84
CA PRO A 471 37.77 9.36 -2.41
C PRO A 471 37.09 10.38 -1.52
N SER A 472 37.17 11.66 -1.84
CA SER A 472 36.48 12.74 -1.10
C SER A 472 34.96 12.64 -1.22
N GLU A 473 34.45 12.35 -2.42
CA GLU A 473 33.01 12.19 -2.66
C GLU A 473 32.44 10.93 -1.98
N LEU A 474 33.16 9.81 -2.03
CA LEU A 474 32.83 8.60 -1.28
C LEU A 474 32.77 8.85 0.24
N ASN A 475 33.71 9.65 0.77
CA ASN A 475 33.71 10.02 2.18
C ASN A 475 32.56 10.96 2.56
N GLN A 476 32.17 11.89 1.68
CA GLN A 476 30.97 12.69 1.87
C GLN A 476 29.72 11.81 1.91
N LEU A 477 29.59 10.84 1.00
CA LEU A 477 28.46 9.90 0.99
C LEU A 477 28.40 9.08 2.28
N LYS A 478 29.55 8.57 2.79
CA LYS A 478 29.62 7.87 4.09
C LYS A 478 29.12 8.73 5.25
N ALA A 479 29.40 10.02 5.26
CA ALA A 479 28.92 10.93 6.29
C ALA A 479 27.39 11.11 6.23
N VAL A 480 26.87 11.26 5.02
CA VAL A 480 25.42 11.46 4.79
C VAL A 480 24.60 10.22 5.14
N VAL A 481 25.09 9.03 4.81
CA VAL A 481 24.42 7.75 5.10
C VAL A 481 24.13 7.56 6.59
N THR A 482 24.92 8.16 7.48
CA THR A 482 24.78 8.05 8.93
C THR A 482 24.02 9.20 9.59
N MET A 483 23.57 10.19 8.82
CA MET A 483 22.76 11.29 9.37
C MET A 483 21.40 10.76 9.81
N GLN A 484 20.95 11.10 11.01
CA GLN A 484 19.61 10.72 11.50
C GLN A 484 18.54 11.72 11.06
N TYR A 485 18.89 12.98 10.99
CA TYR A 485 17.98 14.07 10.64
C TYR A 485 18.66 15.02 9.66
N THR A 486 17.86 15.59 8.79
CA THR A 486 18.22 16.74 7.97
C THR A 486 17.62 18.00 8.58
N ASN A 487 18.36 19.11 8.55
CA ASN A 487 17.88 20.39 9.05
C ASN A 487 18.01 21.44 7.95
N GLU A 488 17.09 21.38 7.00
CA GLU A 488 17.13 22.19 5.82
C GLU A 488 15.81 22.98 5.62
N ARG A 489 15.97 24.20 5.16
CA ARG A 489 14.84 25.04 4.79
C ARG A 489 14.40 24.68 3.37
N ALA A 490 13.16 24.20 3.22
CA ALA A 490 12.55 24.00 1.91
C ALA A 490 12.47 25.31 1.12
N ALA A 491 12.46 25.24 -0.20
CA ALA A 491 12.23 26.40 -1.03
C ALA A 491 10.87 27.02 -0.65
N TYR A 492 10.88 28.33 -0.34
CA TYR A 492 9.71 29.08 0.15
C TYR A 492 9.20 28.74 1.58
N GLY A 493 9.83 27.84 2.31
CA GLY A 493 9.54 27.59 3.71
C GLY A 493 9.90 28.79 4.59
N HIS A 494 9.09 29.10 5.60
CA HIS A 494 9.39 30.19 6.55
C HIS A 494 10.51 29.82 7.54
N TYR A 495 10.60 28.53 7.91
CA TYR A 495 11.52 28.03 8.91
C TYR A 495 12.33 26.85 8.35
N ALA A 496 13.51 26.60 8.94
CA ALA A 496 14.21 25.33 8.76
C ALA A 496 13.44 24.25 9.54
N GLU A 497 13.22 23.12 8.90
CA GLU A 497 12.53 21.99 9.50
C GLU A 497 13.51 20.84 9.69
N GLN A 498 13.47 20.27 10.88
CA GLN A 498 14.16 19.03 11.16
C GLN A 498 13.32 17.88 10.60
N ARG A 499 13.89 17.12 9.66
CA ARG A 499 13.21 16.00 9.02
C ARG A 499 14.01 14.73 9.23
N LYS A 500 13.30 13.64 9.48
CA LYS A 500 13.91 12.32 9.60
C LYS A 500 14.54 11.88 8.27
N HIS A 501 15.70 11.27 8.34
CA HIS A 501 16.32 10.54 7.25
C HIS A 501 15.62 9.18 7.10
N ILE A 502 14.85 9.01 6.04
CA ILE A 502 14.11 7.76 5.73
C ILE A 502 14.77 6.95 4.62
N ASN A 503 15.74 7.56 3.96
CA ASN A 503 16.37 7.02 2.77
C ASN A 503 17.23 5.79 3.07
N THR A 504 17.20 4.84 2.15
CA THR A 504 18.18 3.77 2.04
C THR A 504 18.99 3.96 0.76
N PHE A 505 20.28 3.74 0.84
CA PHE A 505 21.17 3.91 -0.30
C PHE A 505 21.49 2.58 -0.98
N CYS A 506 21.51 2.62 -2.29
CA CYS A 506 22.11 1.60 -3.12
C CYS A 506 22.95 2.22 -4.22
N GLY A 507 23.70 1.41 -4.93
CA GLY A 507 24.50 1.92 -6.03
C GLY A 507 24.98 0.87 -7.00
N THR A 508 25.50 1.34 -8.13
CA THR A 508 26.05 0.48 -9.19
C THR A 508 27.41 0.98 -9.62
N GLY A 509 28.25 0.05 -10.04
CA GLY A 509 29.57 0.33 -10.62
C GLY A 509 29.95 -0.74 -11.63
N ASN A 510 31.02 -0.50 -12.36
CA ASN A 510 31.57 -1.44 -13.34
C ASN A 510 32.96 -1.97 -12.90
N ASN A 511 33.73 -1.16 -12.15
CA ASN A 511 35.02 -1.53 -11.61
C ASN A 511 34.88 -2.03 -10.16
N PRO A 512 35.35 -3.24 -9.81
CA PRO A 512 35.32 -3.74 -8.45
C PRO A 512 36.23 -2.95 -7.50
N GLU A 513 37.34 -2.40 -7.98
CA GLU A 513 38.36 -1.72 -7.19
C GLU A 513 38.01 -0.24 -6.98
N PHE A 514 37.00 0.05 -6.15
CA PHE A 514 36.53 1.42 -5.94
C PHE A 514 36.63 1.90 -4.48
N LEU A 515 36.89 1.02 -3.52
CA LEU A 515 37.01 1.39 -2.11
C LEU A 515 38.47 1.86 -1.83
N SER A 516 38.62 3.14 -1.56
CA SER A 516 39.94 3.75 -1.34
C SER A 516 40.32 3.94 0.14
N ASP A 517 39.36 3.82 1.09
CA ASP A 517 39.56 4.04 2.52
C ASP A 517 39.59 2.70 3.29
N PRO A 518 40.74 2.33 3.89
CA PRO A 518 40.87 1.05 4.60
C PRO A 518 40.09 0.98 5.92
N THR A 519 39.68 2.11 6.49
CA THR A 519 39.15 2.20 7.85
C THR A 519 37.65 2.40 7.90
N GLY A 520 37.04 2.84 6.81
CA GLY A 520 35.64 3.25 6.74
C GLY A 520 34.72 2.34 5.91
N ASN A 521 35.16 1.12 5.57
CA ASN A 521 34.46 0.28 4.59
C ASN A 521 33.20 -0.44 5.13
N ARG A 522 32.93 -0.41 6.45
CA ARG A 522 31.73 -1.03 7.07
C ARG A 522 30.39 -0.47 6.59
N ARG A 523 30.38 0.66 5.88
CA ARG A 523 29.17 1.24 5.28
C ARG A 523 28.86 0.71 3.89
N TRP A 524 29.82 0.03 3.28
CA TRP A 524 29.70 -0.52 1.94
C TRP A 524 29.37 -2.01 1.99
N LEU A 525 28.46 -2.41 1.14
CA LEU A 525 28.07 -3.82 0.96
C LEU A 525 28.12 -4.14 -0.54
N PRO A 526 29.33 -4.20 -1.12
CA PRO A 526 29.51 -4.44 -2.56
C PRO A 526 29.40 -5.92 -2.89
N TYR A 527 28.81 -6.20 -4.05
CA TYR A 527 28.78 -7.55 -4.63
C TYR A 527 29.13 -7.52 -6.10
N GLU A 528 30.04 -8.38 -6.53
CA GLU A 528 30.31 -8.58 -7.95
C GLU A 528 29.28 -9.51 -8.56
N ILE A 529 28.58 -9.00 -9.59
CA ILE A 529 27.43 -9.65 -10.20
C ILE A 529 27.85 -10.38 -11.47
N GLU A 530 27.55 -11.67 -11.56
CA GLU A 530 27.65 -12.46 -12.79
C GLU A 530 26.47 -12.20 -13.71
N SER A 531 25.24 -12.31 -13.18
CA SER A 531 24.01 -12.06 -13.92
C SER A 531 22.85 -11.70 -13.02
N ILE A 532 21.87 -10.98 -13.56
CA ILE A 532 20.60 -10.65 -12.89
C ILE A 532 19.46 -11.09 -13.81
N LEU A 533 18.48 -11.81 -13.25
CA LEU A 533 17.24 -12.09 -13.95
C LEU A 533 16.48 -10.78 -14.17
N SER A 534 16.10 -10.50 -15.42
CA SER A 534 15.39 -9.26 -15.75
C SER A 534 14.10 -9.13 -14.92
N PRO A 535 13.95 -8.08 -14.08
CA PRO A 535 12.72 -7.89 -13.31
C PRO A 535 11.48 -7.65 -14.18
N ARG A 536 11.66 -7.35 -15.46
CA ARG A 536 10.56 -7.20 -16.43
C ARG A 536 9.97 -8.55 -16.82
N GLU A 537 10.81 -9.58 -16.87
CA GLU A 537 10.41 -10.95 -17.24
C GLU A 537 10.13 -11.79 -15.99
N HIS A 538 10.78 -11.45 -14.87
CA HIS A 538 10.67 -12.11 -13.57
C HIS A 538 10.22 -11.09 -12.51
N PRO A 539 8.93 -10.70 -12.49
CA PRO A 539 8.43 -9.69 -11.57
C PRO A 539 8.56 -10.15 -10.12
N PHE A 540 8.94 -9.23 -9.26
CA PHE A 540 9.08 -9.49 -7.82
C PHE A 540 7.72 -9.68 -7.15
N ASN A 541 7.66 -10.57 -6.17
CA ASN A 541 6.50 -10.70 -5.29
C ASN A 541 6.57 -9.65 -4.18
N TYR A 542 6.13 -8.43 -4.49
CA TYR A 542 6.19 -7.31 -3.55
C TYR A 542 5.45 -7.58 -2.24
N GLU A 543 4.24 -8.12 -2.32
CA GLU A 543 3.44 -8.43 -1.12
C GLU A 543 4.20 -9.38 -0.19
N GLY A 544 4.77 -10.47 -0.73
CA GLY A 544 5.52 -11.45 0.06
C GLY A 544 6.83 -10.86 0.63
N ILE A 545 7.61 -10.15 -0.18
CA ILE A 545 8.90 -9.57 0.25
C ILE A 545 8.70 -8.57 1.38
N TYR A 546 7.76 -7.64 1.21
CA TYR A 546 7.54 -6.58 2.20
C TYR A 546 6.77 -7.07 3.43
N ALA A 547 5.85 -8.03 3.27
CA ALA A 547 5.20 -8.68 4.41
C ALA A 547 6.22 -9.44 5.27
N GLN A 548 7.14 -10.20 4.66
CA GLN A 548 8.20 -10.89 5.36
C GLN A 548 9.15 -9.91 6.07
N ALA A 549 9.63 -8.89 5.37
CA ALA A 549 10.56 -7.93 5.96
C ALA A 549 9.90 -7.11 7.09
N TYR A 550 8.62 -6.78 6.97
CA TYR A 550 7.85 -6.11 8.03
C TYR A 550 7.58 -7.02 9.23
N ALA A 551 7.26 -8.29 9.01
CA ALA A 551 7.11 -9.27 10.08
C ALA A 551 8.43 -9.50 10.83
N LEU A 552 9.55 -9.60 10.12
CA LEU A 552 10.88 -9.69 10.73
C LEU A 552 11.20 -8.45 11.58
N TYR A 553 10.90 -7.25 11.08
CA TYR A 553 11.07 -6.03 11.87
C TYR A 553 10.24 -6.08 13.17
N LYS A 554 8.98 -6.53 13.10
CA LYS A 554 8.10 -6.65 14.28
C LYS A 554 8.50 -7.75 15.26
N SER A 555 9.23 -8.76 14.82
CA SER A 555 9.71 -9.88 15.66
C SER A 555 11.06 -9.61 16.34
N ASP A 556 11.50 -8.37 16.40
CA ASP A 556 12.81 -7.97 16.92
C ASP A 556 14.00 -8.59 16.17
N PHE A 557 13.83 -8.90 14.88
CA PHE A 557 14.92 -9.35 14.03
C PHE A 557 16.03 -8.31 13.98
N ARG A 558 17.26 -8.75 14.31
CA ARG A 558 18.42 -7.85 14.31
C ARG A 558 18.85 -7.51 12.89
N TYR A 559 18.47 -6.34 12.41
CA TYR A 559 18.79 -5.85 11.07
C TYR A 559 20.09 -5.05 10.98
N TRP A 560 20.72 -4.72 12.10
CA TRP A 560 22.07 -4.13 12.12
C TRP A 560 23.13 -5.23 12.23
N PHE A 561 24.36 -4.92 11.81
CA PHE A 561 25.49 -5.84 11.87
C PHE A 561 26.17 -5.77 13.25
N THR A 562 26.53 -6.94 13.79
CA THR A 562 27.35 -7.05 15.00
C THR A 562 28.81 -6.79 14.69
N ASP A 563 29.67 -6.67 15.72
CA ASP A 563 31.11 -6.48 15.53
C ASP A 563 31.72 -7.64 14.73
N GLU A 564 31.32 -8.89 15.00
CA GLU A 564 31.77 -10.08 14.23
C GLU A 564 31.31 -10.02 12.77
N GLU A 565 30.08 -9.60 12.53
CA GLU A 565 29.54 -9.44 11.18
C GLU A 565 30.19 -8.26 10.44
N ILE A 566 30.56 -7.17 11.16
CA ILE A 566 31.34 -6.06 10.62
C ILE A 566 32.74 -6.52 10.24
N GLU A 567 33.37 -7.38 11.03
CA GLU A 567 34.66 -7.97 10.66
C GLU A 567 34.55 -8.87 9.42
N LYS A 568 33.47 -9.65 9.32
CA LYS A 568 33.14 -10.45 8.13
C LYS A 568 32.92 -9.57 6.91
N GLN A 569 32.18 -8.45 7.07
CA GLN A 569 31.96 -7.46 6.04
C GLN A 569 33.27 -6.78 5.61
N ASN A 570 34.12 -6.39 6.55
CA ASN A 570 35.42 -5.80 6.21
C ASN A 570 36.31 -6.80 5.46
N ARG A 571 36.29 -8.10 5.81
CA ARG A 571 37.00 -9.12 5.04
C ARG A 571 36.42 -9.29 3.63
N HIS A 572 35.09 -9.23 3.51
CA HIS A 572 34.40 -9.25 2.21
C HIS A 572 34.81 -8.04 1.34
N ASN A 573 34.86 -6.85 1.93
CA ASN A 573 35.15 -5.61 1.24
C ASN A 573 36.58 -5.47 0.75
N ARG A 574 37.52 -6.26 1.27
CA ARG A 574 38.94 -6.28 0.78
C ARG A 574 39.06 -6.60 -0.70
N ALA A 575 38.13 -7.43 -1.23
CA ALA A 575 38.12 -7.74 -2.66
C ALA A 575 37.74 -6.55 -3.55
N PHE A 576 37.25 -5.45 -2.95
CA PHE A 576 36.77 -4.25 -3.64
C PHE A 576 37.65 -3.03 -3.32
N GLU A 577 38.75 -3.22 -2.59
CA GLU A 577 39.70 -2.14 -2.28
C GLU A 577 40.56 -1.83 -3.49
N ALA A 578 40.65 -0.53 -3.80
CA ALA A 578 41.56 -0.06 -4.83
C ALA A 578 43.03 -0.32 -4.43
N PRO A 579 43.86 -0.83 -5.33
CA PRO A 579 45.27 -0.99 -5.07
C PRO A 579 45.89 0.35 -4.64
N ARG A 580 46.77 0.28 -3.66
CA ARG A 580 47.54 1.47 -3.24
C ARG A 580 48.90 1.43 -3.90
N LEU A 581 49.25 2.53 -4.53
CA LEU A 581 50.56 2.67 -5.17
C LEU A 581 51.68 2.31 -4.20
N GLU A 582 51.56 2.76 -2.93
CA GLU A 582 52.55 2.46 -1.90
C GLU A 582 52.63 0.96 -1.59
N GLN A 583 51.48 0.26 -1.57
CA GLN A 583 51.46 -1.17 -1.36
C GLN A 583 52.02 -1.92 -2.56
N GLU A 584 51.62 -1.53 -3.77
CA GLU A 584 52.16 -2.12 -5.00
C GLU A 584 53.68 -1.95 -5.09
N LEU A 585 54.21 -0.76 -4.75
CA LEU A 585 55.63 -0.53 -4.70
C LEU A 585 56.33 -1.37 -3.63
N VAL A 586 55.71 -1.51 -2.46
CA VAL A 586 56.24 -2.40 -1.41
C VAL A 586 56.27 -3.85 -1.89
N ASP A 587 55.20 -4.33 -2.48
CA ASP A 587 55.08 -5.74 -2.95
C ASP A 587 56.01 -6.00 -4.17
N LEU A 588 56.33 -4.96 -4.97
CA LEU A 588 57.26 -5.06 -6.08
C LEU A 588 58.70 -5.20 -5.61
N TYR A 589 59.09 -4.46 -4.55
CA TYR A 589 60.50 -4.38 -4.09
C TYR A 589 60.79 -5.22 -2.85
N PHE A 590 59.76 -5.69 -2.11
CA PHE A 590 59.89 -6.42 -0.87
C PHE A 590 58.97 -7.65 -0.87
N ARG A 591 59.47 -8.74 -0.27
CA ARG A 591 58.65 -9.92 0.02
C ARG A 591 58.86 -10.40 1.45
N LYS A 592 57.91 -11.08 2.01
CA LYS A 592 58.13 -11.75 3.29
C LYS A 592 59.16 -12.87 3.12
N PRO A 593 60.09 -13.02 4.07
CA PRO A 593 61.03 -14.15 4.05
C PRO A 593 60.23 -15.47 4.24
N THR A 594 60.71 -16.54 3.60
CA THR A 594 60.24 -17.89 3.84
C THR A 594 60.81 -18.42 5.17
N GLU A 595 60.23 -19.51 5.72
CA GLU A 595 60.72 -20.10 6.96
C GLU A 595 62.19 -20.50 6.94
N ALA A 596 62.79 -20.72 5.78
CA ALA A 596 64.18 -21.06 5.56
C ALA A 596 65.11 -19.85 5.36
N GLU A 597 64.57 -18.65 5.31
CA GLU A 597 65.30 -17.40 5.04
C GLU A 597 65.41 -16.52 6.28
N THR A 598 66.55 -15.90 6.50
CA THR A 598 66.70 -14.85 7.52
C THR A 598 66.21 -13.55 6.95
N GLY A 599 65.08 -13.03 7.47
CA GLY A 599 64.55 -11.72 7.02
C GLY A 599 65.35 -10.56 7.59
N GLU A 600 65.50 -9.51 6.79
CA GLU A 600 66.07 -8.23 7.22
C GLU A 600 64.95 -7.26 7.58
N PHE A 601 65.05 -6.61 8.74
CA PHE A 601 64.13 -5.54 9.10
C PHE A 601 64.48 -4.26 8.37
N VAL A 602 63.60 -3.78 7.51
CA VAL A 602 63.80 -2.54 6.75
C VAL A 602 62.93 -1.43 7.35
N SER A 603 63.56 -0.32 7.77
CA SER A 603 62.82 0.84 8.23
C SER A 603 62.06 1.52 7.07
N ILE A 604 60.97 2.24 7.38
CA ILE A 604 60.19 2.98 6.37
C ILE A 604 61.08 3.92 5.54
N ALA A 605 61.99 4.64 6.18
CA ALA A 605 62.93 5.54 5.48
C ALA A 605 63.82 4.77 4.50
N ARG A 606 64.32 3.59 4.89
CA ARG A 606 65.16 2.74 4.03
C ARG A 606 64.35 2.12 2.89
N ALA A 607 63.11 1.70 3.16
CA ALA A 607 62.20 1.21 2.13
C ALA A 607 61.88 2.29 1.08
N MET A 608 61.58 3.52 1.50
CA MET A 608 61.40 4.67 0.60
C MET A 608 62.62 4.97 -0.24
N GLN A 609 63.80 4.87 0.36
CA GLN A 609 65.04 5.06 -0.36
C GLN A 609 65.26 3.98 -1.44
N ILE A 610 64.99 2.72 -1.14
CA ILE A 610 65.10 1.61 -2.10
C ILE A 610 64.11 1.83 -3.26
N ILE A 611 62.87 2.18 -2.96
CA ILE A 611 61.81 2.43 -3.96
C ILE A 611 62.16 3.64 -4.83
N SER A 612 62.72 4.72 -4.25
CA SER A 612 63.05 5.95 -4.99
C SER A 612 64.35 5.89 -5.81
N CYS A 613 65.22 4.91 -5.55
CA CYS A 613 66.48 4.72 -6.29
C CYS A 613 66.31 3.75 -7.48
N ASN A 614 65.22 3.11 -7.65
CA ASN A 614 64.90 2.21 -8.76
C ASN A 614 63.69 2.71 -9.56
#